data_f30d80f296562cb2c1a3bcbba77ce873
#
_entry.id   f30d80f296562cb2c1a3bcbba77ce873
#
_cell.length_a   1.000
_cell.length_b   1.000
_cell.length_c   1.000
_cell.angle_alpha   90.00
_cell.angle_beta   90.00
_cell.angle_gamma   90.00
#
_symmetry.space_group_name_H-M   'P 1'
#
loop_
_entity.id
_entity.type
_entity.pdbx_description
1 polymer ?
#
loop_
_entity_poly.entity_id
_entity_poly.type
_entity_poly.pdbx_seq_one_letter_code
_entity_poly.pdbx_strand_id
1 'polypeptide(L)'
;MGKINDKLIVLGSECKRYGENENPFFYVYDTAGEEKDFTLLRKADEGVFDGVISDIEYGSWRGLKSDGNYVYYMAVDGIRNVLRRIGLDGNAETLVNKEGALYDFDVLGGDLWVMGLYDMNLQEIYHADQKGSLRRMTSLNAAALRGKYVAKPEYICTKYHSDRYGDEEIDGWVLAPRDYEAGKKYPAILDIHGGPKCAYGPVFFHEMQHWASEGYFVMFCNPHGSDGKGNEFAFLDMQWGGIDYEQIMAFVDHVLDAYPDIDRAKLCCTGGSYGGFMSNWINGHTDRFCCIATQRSIMNWITMYGVSDIPPLMCGETCNTDPYSQEGFAQMWDVSPLRYIGNATTPTLIIHSDEDYRCPIGEGYQLFT
;
A
#
# COMPACT_ATOMS: atom_id res chain seq x y z
N MET A 1 -10.70 -1.15 -19.70
CA MET A 1 -10.48 -1.32 -21.16
C MET A 1 -10.48 0.06 -21.81
N GLY A 2 -9.49 0.34 -22.66
CA GLY A 2 -9.43 1.54 -23.48
C GLY A 2 -9.57 1.20 -24.97
N LYS A 3 -10.21 2.06 -25.78
CA LYS A 3 -10.43 1.82 -27.20
C LYS A 3 -9.66 2.85 -28.03
N ILE A 4 -8.88 2.35 -29.01
CA ILE A 4 -8.22 3.17 -30.03
C ILE A 4 -8.66 2.62 -31.40
N ASN A 5 -9.45 3.38 -32.15
CA ASN A 5 -10.10 2.93 -33.39
C ASN A 5 -10.89 1.62 -33.15
N ASP A 6 -10.62 0.57 -33.92
CA ASP A 6 -11.24 -0.75 -33.80
C ASP A 6 -10.46 -1.72 -32.89
N LYS A 7 -9.51 -1.21 -32.10
CA LYS A 7 -8.70 -2.01 -31.18
C LYS A 7 -9.02 -1.67 -29.73
N LEU A 8 -9.16 -2.72 -28.91
CA LEU A 8 -9.27 -2.59 -27.48
C LEU A 8 -7.90 -2.85 -26.84
N ILE A 9 -7.47 -1.95 -25.98
CA ILE A 9 -6.34 -2.19 -25.08
C ILE A 9 -6.93 -2.72 -23.76
N VAL A 10 -6.42 -3.87 -23.33
CA VAL A 10 -6.83 -4.57 -22.12
C VAL A 10 -5.62 -4.84 -21.24
N LEU A 11 -5.84 -4.80 -19.95
CA LEU A 11 -4.87 -5.25 -18.95
C LEU A 11 -5.18 -6.69 -18.55
N GLY A 12 -4.15 -7.51 -18.43
CA GLY A 12 -4.29 -8.89 -18.01
C GLY A 12 -2.98 -9.49 -17.50
N SER A 13 -3.09 -10.44 -16.60
CA SER A 13 -2.00 -11.26 -16.10
C SER A 13 -2.39 -12.74 -16.16
N GLU A 14 -1.41 -13.61 -16.24
CA GLU A 14 -1.62 -15.06 -16.10
C GLU A 14 -1.62 -15.50 -14.62
N CYS A 15 -1.26 -14.62 -13.69
CA CYS A 15 -1.16 -14.87 -12.26
C CYS A 15 -0.32 -16.11 -11.88
N LYS A 16 0.68 -16.43 -12.73
CA LYS A 16 1.45 -17.68 -12.57
C LYS A 16 2.66 -17.55 -11.67
N ARG A 17 3.34 -16.40 -11.71
CA ARG A 17 4.60 -16.22 -10.99
C ARG A 17 4.39 -15.49 -9.67
N TYR A 18 3.57 -14.46 -9.65
CA TYR A 18 3.38 -13.58 -8.50
C TYR A 18 1.94 -13.59 -7.96
N GLY A 19 1.16 -14.65 -8.30
CA GLY A 19 -0.21 -14.77 -7.86
C GLY A 19 -1.14 -13.71 -8.45
N GLU A 20 -2.23 -13.42 -7.76
CA GLU A 20 -3.23 -12.44 -8.22
C GLU A 20 -2.74 -10.99 -8.19
N ASN A 21 -1.73 -10.70 -7.37
CA ASN A 21 -1.10 -9.40 -7.27
C ASN A 21 -0.07 -9.13 -8.38
N GLU A 22 0.09 -10.06 -9.35
CA GLU A 22 0.99 -9.88 -10.49
C GLU A 22 0.62 -8.64 -11.30
N ASN A 23 1.58 -7.74 -11.53
CA ASN A 23 1.39 -6.56 -12.36
C ASN A 23 0.95 -6.97 -13.76
N PRO A 24 -0.15 -6.41 -14.30
CA PRO A 24 -0.70 -6.83 -15.55
C PRO A 24 0.10 -6.30 -16.75
N PHE A 25 0.06 -7.06 -17.84
CA PHE A 25 0.57 -6.62 -19.12
C PHE A 25 -0.53 -5.98 -19.97
N PHE A 26 -0.14 -5.19 -20.95
CA PHE A 26 -1.05 -4.60 -21.94
C PHE A 26 -1.18 -5.51 -23.12
N TYR A 27 -2.43 -5.78 -23.52
CA TYR A 27 -2.78 -6.57 -24.70
C TYR A 27 -3.68 -5.77 -25.61
N VAL A 28 -3.62 -6.08 -26.92
CA VAL A 28 -4.54 -5.55 -27.92
C VAL A 28 -5.47 -6.66 -28.39
N TYR A 29 -6.74 -6.32 -28.48
CA TYR A 29 -7.78 -7.16 -29.12
C TYR A 29 -8.35 -6.40 -30.32
N ASP A 30 -8.28 -6.98 -31.51
CA ASP A 30 -8.83 -6.39 -32.75
C ASP A 30 -10.32 -6.74 -32.86
N THR A 31 -11.20 -5.74 -32.72
CA THR A 31 -12.64 -5.95 -32.80
C THR A 31 -13.14 -6.16 -34.21
N ALA A 32 -12.42 -5.66 -35.23
CA ALA A 32 -12.75 -5.78 -36.66
C ALA A 32 -12.02 -6.96 -37.35
N GLY A 33 -10.96 -7.50 -36.73
CA GLY A 33 -10.18 -8.61 -37.27
C GLY A 33 -10.94 -9.93 -37.27
N GLU A 34 -10.49 -10.85 -38.13
CA GLU A 34 -11.02 -12.23 -38.19
C GLU A 34 -10.51 -13.07 -37.02
N GLU A 35 -9.25 -12.87 -36.59
CA GLU A 35 -8.66 -13.48 -35.41
C GLU A 35 -9.19 -12.81 -34.14
N LYS A 36 -9.64 -13.62 -33.22
CA LYS A 36 -10.22 -13.18 -31.93
C LYS A 36 -9.28 -13.44 -30.76
N ASP A 37 -8.00 -13.21 -30.96
CA ASP A 37 -6.95 -13.41 -29.97
C ASP A 37 -6.41 -12.10 -29.40
N PHE A 38 -5.91 -12.17 -28.18
CA PHE A 38 -5.20 -11.08 -27.55
C PHE A 38 -3.73 -11.10 -27.95
N THR A 39 -3.26 -10.00 -28.51
CA THR A 39 -1.84 -9.83 -28.84
C THR A 39 -1.16 -9.01 -27.77
N LEU A 40 -0.03 -9.48 -27.26
CA LEU A 40 0.78 -8.73 -26.30
C LEU A 40 1.25 -7.42 -26.92
N LEU A 41 0.88 -6.31 -26.31
CA LEU A 41 1.30 -4.96 -26.70
C LEU A 41 2.54 -4.51 -25.93
N ARG A 42 2.52 -4.69 -24.60
CA ARG A 42 3.59 -4.24 -23.71
C ARG A 42 3.64 -5.10 -22.46
N LYS A 43 4.84 -5.54 -22.09
CA LYS A 43 5.12 -6.01 -20.72
C LYS A 43 5.43 -4.78 -19.86
N ALA A 44 4.68 -4.61 -18.81
CA ALA A 44 4.90 -3.56 -17.82
C ALA A 44 5.04 -4.22 -16.46
N ASP A 45 5.98 -3.74 -15.67
CA ASP A 45 6.16 -4.17 -14.27
C ASP A 45 5.85 -2.98 -13.36
N GLU A 46 4.58 -2.58 -13.37
CA GLU A 46 4.08 -1.42 -12.64
C GLU A 46 2.66 -1.70 -12.12
N GLY A 47 2.39 -1.34 -10.88
CA GLY A 47 1.07 -1.46 -10.28
C GLY A 47 0.07 -0.50 -10.93
N VAL A 48 -0.94 -1.04 -11.62
CA VAL A 48 -1.94 -0.25 -12.35
C VAL A 48 -3.31 -0.24 -11.67
N PHE A 49 -3.49 -1.05 -10.62
CA PHE A 49 -4.76 -1.20 -9.92
C PHE A 49 -4.71 -0.65 -8.50
N ASP A 50 -3.52 -0.41 -7.97
CA ASP A 50 -3.28 0.10 -6.65
C ASP A 50 -2.66 1.50 -6.69
N GLY A 51 -2.41 2.10 -5.55
CA GLY A 51 -1.85 3.44 -5.48
C GLY A 51 -1.24 3.78 -4.14
N VAL A 52 -0.74 5.00 -4.06
CA VAL A 52 -0.41 5.62 -2.79
C VAL A 52 -1.71 5.84 -2.03
N ILE A 53 -1.83 5.17 -0.89
CA ILE A 53 -3.05 5.15 -0.08
C ILE A 53 -3.16 6.36 0.84
N SER A 54 -4.40 6.70 1.18
CA SER A 54 -4.76 7.64 2.23
C SER A 54 -6.11 7.26 2.83
N ASP A 55 -6.34 7.58 4.10
CA ASP A 55 -7.62 7.39 4.77
C ASP A 55 -8.69 8.42 4.39
N ILE A 56 -8.34 9.38 3.56
CA ILE A 56 -9.24 10.43 3.04
C ILE A 56 -9.39 10.36 1.53
N GLU A 57 -9.06 9.24 0.92
CA GLU A 57 -9.23 9.06 -0.51
C GLU A 57 -10.73 9.08 -0.88
N TYR A 58 -11.03 9.78 -1.96
CA TYR A 58 -12.36 9.85 -2.53
C TYR A 58 -12.25 9.76 -4.05
N GLY A 59 -12.93 8.81 -4.62
CA GLY A 59 -12.90 8.55 -6.06
C GLY A 59 -13.00 7.06 -6.35
N SER A 60 -13.19 6.73 -7.62
CA SER A 60 -13.15 5.35 -8.08
C SER A 60 -11.89 5.12 -8.87
N TRP A 61 -11.14 4.10 -8.53
CA TRP A 61 -10.04 3.55 -9.32
C TRP A 61 -10.54 3.18 -10.71
N ARG A 62 -10.53 4.12 -11.63
CA ARG A 62 -10.93 3.88 -13.02
C ARG A 62 -9.68 3.76 -13.85
N GLY A 63 -9.24 2.52 -13.98
CA GLY A 63 -7.97 2.18 -14.55
C GLY A 63 -7.65 2.80 -15.90
N LEU A 64 -8.58 2.86 -16.86
CA LEU A 64 -8.27 3.24 -18.25
C LEU A 64 -9.28 4.23 -18.81
N LYS A 65 -8.78 5.32 -19.43
CA LYS A 65 -9.56 6.24 -20.28
C LYS A 65 -8.91 6.36 -21.67
N SER A 66 -9.68 6.72 -22.69
CA SER A 66 -9.18 6.87 -24.05
C SER A 66 -9.69 8.14 -24.71
N ASP A 67 -8.83 8.80 -25.50
CA ASP A 67 -9.19 9.91 -26.38
C ASP A 67 -9.33 9.49 -27.87
N GLY A 68 -9.23 8.18 -28.13
CA GLY A 68 -9.27 7.62 -29.47
C GLY A 68 -7.90 7.45 -30.14
N ASN A 69 -6.85 8.11 -29.64
CA ASN A 69 -5.47 7.99 -30.11
C ASN A 69 -4.58 7.27 -29.09
N TYR A 70 -4.84 7.47 -27.80
CA TYR A 70 -4.11 6.89 -26.68
C TYR A 70 -5.07 6.33 -25.65
N VAL A 71 -4.56 5.38 -24.87
CA VAL A 71 -5.17 4.96 -23.61
C VAL A 71 -4.35 5.53 -22.48
N TYR A 72 -5.03 6.18 -21.54
CA TYR A 72 -4.47 6.81 -20.35
C TYR A 72 -4.71 5.90 -19.15
N TYR A 73 -3.72 5.81 -18.27
CA TYR A 73 -3.77 4.96 -17.07
C TYR A 73 -2.94 5.53 -15.93
N MET A 74 -3.36 5.22 -14.72
CA MET A 74 -2.60 5.49 -13.51
C MET A 74 -1.70 4.30 -13.21
N ALA A 75 -0.52 4.55 -12.65
CA ALA A 75 0.37 3.53 -12.13
C ALA A 75 1.08 4.01 -10.86
N VAL A 76 1.56 3.06 -10.06
CA VAL A 76 2.45 3.35 -8.92
C VAL A 76 3.90 3.29 -9.39
N ASP A 77 4.66 4.33 -9.06
CA ASP A 77 6.08 4.44 -9.37
C ASP A 77 6.83 4.92 -8.11
N GLY A 78 7.42 3.99 -7.39
CA GLY A 78 8.00 4.24 -6.07
C GLY A 78 6.94 4.72 -5.07
N ILE A 79 7.08 5.97 -4.63
CA ILE A 79 6.27 6.58 -3.56
C ILE A 79 5.17 7.51 -4.07
N ARG A 80 4.79 7.40 -5.35
CA ARG A 80 3.83 8.31 -6.00
C ARG A 80 2.96 7.59 -7.02
N ASN A 81 1.80 8.16 -7.28
CA ASN A 81 1.05 7.81 -8.47
C ASN A 81 1.50 8.67 -9.66
N VAL A 82 1.69 8.01 -10.79
CA VAL A 82 1.97 8.64 -12.08
C VAL A 82 0.77 8.48 -13.01
N LEU A 83 0.58 9.43 -13.90
CA LEU A 83 -0.35 9.30 -15.01
C LEU A 83 0.43 9.08 -16.29
N ARG A 84 0.11 8.02 -16.99
CA ARG A 84 0.74 7.61 -18.24
C ARG A 84 -0.29 7.48 -19.36
N ARG A 85 0.20 7.50 -20.61
CA ARG A 85 -0.57 7.10 -21.79
C ARG A 85 0.20 6.10 -22.61
N ILE A 86 -0.51 5.25 -23.32
CA ILE A 86 0.05 4.23 -24.21
C ILE A 86 -0.67 4.27 -25.56
N GLY A 87 0.11 4.21 -26.65
CA GLY A 87 -0.39 4.06 -28.00
C GLY A 87 -0.39 2.61 -28.48
N LEU A 88 -0.88 2.38 -29.71
CA LEU A 88 -0.85 1.06 -30.36
C LEU A 88 0.57 0.58 -30.74
N ASP A 89 1.56 1.43 -30.63
CA ASP A 89 2.99 1.11 -30.79
C ASP A 89 3.61 0.50 -29.53
N GLY A 90 2.84 0.42 -28.42
CA GLY A 90 3.28 -0.09 -27.14
C GLY A 90 4.18 0.86 -26.33
N ASN A 91 4.44 2.08 -26.85
CA ASN A 91 5.22 3.07 -26.13
C ASN A 91 4.36 3.75 -25.05
N ALA A 92 4.83 3.72 -23.82
CA ALA A 92 4.21 4.43 -22.70
C ALA A 92 4.96 5.74 -22.41
N GLU A 93 4.21 6.81 -22.25
CA GLU A 93 4.71 8.14 -21.92
C GLU A 93 4.14 8.59 -20.57
N THR A 94 4.99 9.08 -19.67
CA THR A 94 4.57 9.65 -18.41
C THR A 94 4.16 11.11 -18.59
N LEU A 95 2.93 11.43 -18.23
CA LEU A 95 2.32 12.75 -18.38
C LEU A 95 2.32 13.54 -17.06
N VAL A 96 2.10 12.87 -15.92
CA VAL A 96 2.17 13.48 -14.60
C VAL A 96 3.08 12.62 -13.73
N ASN A 97 4.08 13.26 -13.12
CA ASN A 97 5.06 12.61 -12.25
C ASN A 97 5.40 13.53 -11.05
N LYS A 98 4.37 13.91 -10.29
CA LYS A 98 4.54 14.70 -9.07
C LYS A 98 4.35 13.80 -7.86
N GLU A 99 5.17 13.98 -6.82
CA GLU A 99 4.96 13.31 -5.53
C GLU A 99 3.56 13.62 -5.01
N GLY A 100 2.85 12.55 -4.63
CA GLY A 100 1.47 12.62 -4.18
C GLY A 100 0.67 11.41 -4.62
N ALA A 101 -0.61 11.44 -4.33
CA ALA A 101 -1.56 10.41 -4.74
C ALA A 101 -2.54 10.98 -5.77
N LEU A 102 -2.70 10.26 -6.88
CA LEU A 102 -3.66 10.55 -7.93
C LEU A 102 -4.76 9.51 -7.88
N TYR A 103 -6.03 9.96 -7.73
CA TYR A 103 -7.17 9.04 -7.55
C TYR A 103 -8.12 9.00 -8.72
N ASP A 104 -8.17 10.05 -9.52
CA ASP A 104 -8.94 10.06 -10.77
C ASP A 104 -8.35 11.08 -11.74
N PHE A 105 -8.67 10.92 -13.01
CA PHE A 105 -8.28 11.85 -14.05
C PHE A 105 -9.31 11.89 -15.16
N ASP A 106 -9.28 12.94 -15.98
CA ASP A 106 -10.05 13.00 -17.21
C ASP A 106 -9.27 13.73 -18.31
N VAL A 107 -9.60 13.36 -19.56
CA VAL A 107 -9.03 13.96 -20.76
C VAL A 107 -10.14 14.57 -21.57
N LEU A 108 -10.16 15.89 -21.67
CA LEU A 108 -11.20 16.63 -22.37
C LEU A 108 -10.61 17.58 -23.40
N GLY A 109 -10.82 17.29 -24.69
CA GLY A 109 -10.34 18.13 -25.79
C GLY A 109 -8.82 18.31 -25.84
N GLY A 110 -8.07 17.36 -25.29
CA GLY A 110 -6.59 17.42 -25.18
C GLY A 110 -6.08 18.03 -23.88
N ASP A 111 -6.95 18.59 -23.05
CA ASP A 111 -6.64 19.04 -21.71
C ASP A 111 -6.71 17.88 -20.72
N LEU A 112 -5.75 17.83 -19.80
CA LEU A 112 -5.65 16.78 -18.80
C LEU A 112 -6.00 17.34 -17.40
N TRP A 113 -6.98 16.71 -16.79
CA TRP A 113 -7.47 17.06 -15.46
C TRP A 113 -7.22 15.88 -14.52
N VAL A 114 -6.72 16.17 -13.32
CA VAL A 114 -6.46 15.15 -12.31
C VAL A 114 -7.05 15.55 -10.96
N MET A 115 -7.49 14.58 -10.20
CA MET A 115 -7.92 14.72 -8.82
C MET A 115 -6.97 13.93 -7.92
N GLY A 116 -6.45 14.56 -6.87
CA GLY A 116 -5.48 13.90 -6.01
C GLY A 116 -5.07 14.70 -4.79
N LEU A 117 -4.15 14.10 -4.03
CA LEU A 117 -3.53 14.64 -2.82
C LEU A 117 -2.12 15.10 -3.15
N TYR A 118 -1.89 16.38 -3.13
CA TYR A 118 -0.58 16.98 -3.38
C TYR A 118 -0.25 18.06 -2.36
N ASP A 119 1.03 18.21 -2.03
CA ASP A 119 1.54 19.27 -1.17
C ASP A 119 0.85 19.33 0.22
N MET A 120 0.48 18.16 0.78
CA MET A 120 -0.25 18.02 2.05
C MET A 120 -1.64 18.69 2.06
N ASN A 121 -2.22 18.96 0.89
CA ASN A 121 -3.63 19.35 0.81
C ASN A 121 -4.52 18.10 0.81
N LEU A 122 -5.78 18.29 1.20
CA LEU A 122 -6.85 17.35 0.92
C LEU A 122 -7.12 17.33 -0.59
N GLN A 123 -7.95 16.39 -1.05
CA GLN A 123 -8.22 16.22 -2.48
C GLN A 123 -8.73 17.50 -3.14
N GLU A 124 -8.05 17.87 -4.21
CA GLU A 124 -8.37 19.01 -5.06
C GLU A 124 -8.27 18.61 -6.53
N ILE A 125 -8.85 19.40 -7.41
CA ILE A 125 -8.76 19.23 -8.86
C ILE A 125 -7.60 20.08 -9.39
N TYR A 126 -6.79 19.48 -10.25
CA TYR A 126 -5.65 20.10 -10.89
C TYR A 126 -5.76 19.99 -12.41
N HIS A 127 -5.28 21.00 -13.11
CA HIS A 127 -5.02 20.96 -14.54
C HIS A 127 -3.53 20.67 -14.76
N ALA A 128 -3.23 19.67 -15.59
CA ALA A 128 -1.86 19.36 -16.00
C ALA A 128 -1.54 20.06 -17.32
N ASP A 129 -0.42 20.76 -17.36
CA ASP A 129 0.09 21.32 -18.62
C ASP A 129 0.78 20.24 -19.48
N GLN A 130 1.22 20.62 -20.68
CA GLN A 130 1.90 19.71 -21.61
C GLN A 130 3.25 19.16 -21.08
N LYS A 131 3.77 19.72 -20.00
CA LYS A 131 5.01 19.26 -19.33
C LYS A 131 4.72 18.44 -18.09
N GLY A 132 3.44 18.18 -17.79
CA GLY A 132 3.01 17.46 -16.60
C GLY A 132 2.99 18.27 -15.31
N SER A 133 3.17 19.61 -15.38
CA SER A 133 3.10 20.47 -14.21
C SER A 133 1.65 20.66 -13.79
N LEU A 134 1.37 20.44 -12.50
CA LEU A 134 0.02 20.53 -11.95
C LEU A 134 -0.26 21.94 -11.41
N ARG A 135 -1.32 22.56 -11.91
CA ARG A 135 -1.90 23.79 -11.37
C ARG A 135 -3.20 23.48 -10.66
N ARG A 136 -3.27 23.76 -9.35
CA ARG A 136 -4.48 23.59 -8.56
C ARG A 136 -5.58 24.51 -9.07
N MET A 137 -6.76 23.95 -9.33
CA MET A 137 -7.91 24.65 -9.90
C MET A 137 -9.03 24.88 -8.89
N THR A 138 -9.03 24.11 -7.80
CA THR A 138 -10.06 24.20 -6.75
C THR A 138 -9.44 24.50 -5.38
N SER A 139 -10.28 24.89 -4.44
CA SER A 139 -9.95 25.12 -3.03
C SER A 139 -11.09 24.59 -2.15
N LEU A 140 -11.61 23.42 -2.50
CA LEU A 140 -12.79 22.81 -1.86
C LEU A 140 -12.59 22.59 -0.36
N ASN A 141 -11.36 22.22 0.02
CA ASN A 141 -11.01 21.81 1.37
C ASN A 141 -10.25 22.88 2.16
N ALA A 142 -10.01 24.07 1.59
CA ALA A 142 -9.25 25.12 2.24
C ALA A 142 -9.83 25.56 3.60
N ALA A 143 -11.16 25.50 3.76
CA ALA A 143 -11.82 25.84 5.03
C ALA A 143 -11.53 24.78 6.12
N ALA A 144 -11.45 23.51 5.77
CA ALA A 144 -11.18 22.40 6.71
C ALA A 144 -9.78 22.50 7.33
N LEU A 145 -8.78 22.92 6.55
CA LEU A 145 -7.40 23.02 6.98
C LEU A 145 -7.01 24.39 7.57
N ARG A 146 -7.92 25.38 7.49
CA ARG A 146 -7.61 26.75 7.94
C ARG A 146 -7.29 26.78 9.44
N GLY A 147 -6.06 27.22 9.78
CA GLY A 147 -5.60 27.34 11.16
C GLY A 147 -5.36 25.99 11.85
N LYS A 148 -5.34 24.90 11.10
CA LYS A 148 -4.96 23.58 11.61
C LYS A 148 -3.47 23.36 11.45
N TYR A 149 -2.89 22.63 12.39
CA TYR A 149 -1.55 22.07 12.21
C TYR A 149 -1.62 20.94 11.19
N VAL A 150 -0.70 20.95 10.25
CA VAL A 150 -0.50 19.86 9.28
C VAL A 150 0.97 19.49 9.33
N ALA A 151 1.26 18.33 9.91
CA ALA A 151 2.62 17.79 9.96
C ALA A 151 3.07 17.40 8.54
N LYS A 152 4.33 17.69 8.22
CA LYS A 152 4.94 17.26 6.96
C LYS A 152 5.75 16.00 7.19
N PRO A 153 5.55 14.95 6.39
CA PRO A 153 6.36 13.74 6.50
C PRO A 153 7.81 14.05 6.09
N GLU A 154 8.74 13.70 6.96
CA GLU A 154 10.17 13.73 6.66
C GLU A 154 10.57 12.37 6.13
N TYR A 155 11.14 12.33 4.92
CA TYR A 155 11.53 11.09 4.26
C TYR A 155 12.80 10.52 4.89
N ILE A 156 12.78 9.21 5.11
CA ILE A 156 13.92 8.44 5.59
C ILE A 156 14.03 7.12 4.81
N CYS A 157 15.17 6.89 4.18
CA CYS A 157 15.46 5.67 3.44
C CYS A 157 16.29 4.73 4.31
N THR A 158 15.77 3.54 4.59
CA THR A 158 16.49 2.50 5.34
C THR A 158 17.03 1.46 4.38
N LYS A 159 18.32 1.19 4.44
CA LYS A 159 18.97 0.12 3.69
C LYS A 159 18.89 -1.19 4.47
N TYR A 160 18.50 -2.24 3.79
CA TYR A 160 18.40 -3.57 4.36
C TYR A 160 18.99 -4.59 3.41
N HIS A 161 19.79 -5.51 3.93
CA HIS A 161 20.36 -6.62 3.18
C HIS A 161 19.75 -7.94 3.65
N SER A 162 19.30 -8.75 2.70
CA SER A 162 18.88 -10.13 2.96
C SER A 162 19.61 -11.10 2.02
N ASP A 163 19.87 -12.31 2.48
CA ASP A 163 20.49 -13.35 1.66
C ASP A 163 19.65 -13.73 0.44
N ARG A 164 18.32 -13.55 0.52
CA ARG A 164 17.40 -13.94 -0.53
C ARG A 164 17.22 -12.87 -1.61
N TYR A 165 17.08 -11.60 -1.21
CA TYR A 165 16.71 -10.50 -2.10
C TYR A 165 17.87 -9.50 -2.31
N GLY A 166 19.01 -9.68 -1.61
CA GLY A 166 20.14 -8.76 -1.68
C GLY A 166 19.89 -7.44 -0.96
N ASP A 167 20.43 -6.36 -1.51
CA ASP A 167 20.34 -5.02 -0.95
C ASP A 167 19.02 -4.36 -1.42
N GLU A 168 18.17 -3.97 -0.48
CA GLU A 168 16.93 -3.25 -0.73
C GLU A 168 16.89 -1.92 0.02
N GLU A 169 16.18 -0.96 -0.55
CA GLU A 169 15.90 0.34 0.06
C GLU A 169 14.43 0.41 0.46
N ILE A 170 14.19 0.68 1.75
CA ILE A 170 12.88 0.80 2.35
C ILE A 170 12.54 2.28 2.45
N ASP A 171 11.55 2.71 1.68
CA ASP A 171 11.03 4.07 1.77
C ASP A 171 10.20 4.22 3.03
N GLY A 172 10.46 5.28 3.79
CA GLY A 172 9.70 5.55 5.00
C GLY A 172 9.65 7.02 5.35
N TRP A 173 8.86 7.36 6.33
CA TRP A 173 8.63 8.73 6.76
C TRP A 173 8.42 8.81 8.26
N VAL A 174 8.70 10.01 8.77
CA VAL A 174 8.43 10.38 10.15
C VAL A 174 7.65 11.70 10.17
N LEU A 175 6.54 11.73 10.90
CA LEU A 175 5.85 12.97 11.27
C LEU A 175 6.28 13.35 12.68
N ALA A 176 6.78 14.57 12.84
CA ALA A 176 7.06 15.11 14.15
C ALA A 176 5.76 15.54 14.86
N PRO A 177 5.69 15.45 16.20
CA PRO A 177 4.57 15.95 16.96
C PRO A 177 4.41 17.45 16.81
N ARG A 178 3.17 17.92 16.94
CA ARG A 178 2.87 19.33 17.08
C ARG A 178 3.66 19.88 18.26
N ASP A 179 4.11 21.02 18.32
CA ASP A 179 4.83 21.64 19.45
C ASP A 179 6.11 20.84 19.85
N TYR A 180 6.76 20.18 18.86
CA TYR A 180 8.01 19.48 19.08
C TYR A 180 9.11 20.43 19.58
N GLU A 181 9.76 20.03 20.67
CA GLU A 181 10.91 20.72 21.26
C GLU A 181 12.08 19.73 21.38
N ALA A 182 13.19 20.04 20.74
CA ALA A 182 14.38 19.20 20.81
C ALA A 182 14.85 18.98 22.25
N GLY A 183 15.24 17.75 22.57
CA GLY A 183 15.67 17.32 23.89
C GLY A 183 14.55 16.89 24.84
N LYS A 184 13.28 17.02 24.47
CA LYS A 184 12.16 16.40 25.19
C LYS A 184 11.90 15.00 24.63
N LYS A 185 11.35 14.12 25.48
CA LYS A 185 10.97 12.77 25.09
C LYS A 185 9.50 12.68 24.70
N TYR A 186 9.22 12.03 23.56
CA TYR A 186 7.88 11.86 22.99
C TYR A 186 7.57 10.40 22.73
N PRO A 187 6.31 9.97 22.89
CA PRO A 187 5.88 8.67 22.43
C PRO A 187 5.90 8.61 20.90
N ALA A 188 5.93 7.39 20.34
CA ALA A 188 5.83 7.20 18.90
C ALA A 188 4.87 6.08 18.52
N ILE A 189 4.26 6.20 17.36
CA ILE A 189 3.37 5.20 16.76
C ILE A 189 3.99 4.73 15.45
N LEU A 190 4.18 3.42 15.31
CA LEU A 190 4.42 2.74 14.05
C LEU A 190 3.07 2.44 13.42
N ASP A 191 2.82 2.97 12.23
CA ASP A 191 1.63 2.66 11.44
C ASP A 191 2.00 1.79 10.24
N ILE A 192 1.29 0.67 10.06
CA ILE A 192 1.57 -0.35 9.04
C ILE A 192 0.38 -0.42 8.08
N HIS A 193 0.62 -0.14 6.79
CA HIS A 193 -0.42 -0.16 5.79
C HIS A 193 -1.03 -1.55 5.56
N GLY A 194 -2.18 -1.58 4.91
CA GLY A 194 -2.81 -2.81 4.41
C GLY A 194 -2.25 -3.25 3.06
N GLY A 195 -2.80 -4.31 2.52
CA GLY A 195 -2.40 -4.88 1.23
C GLY A 195 -1.93 -6.33 1.39
N PRO A 196 -0.64 -6.68 1.33
CA PRO A 196 0.58 -5.85 1.43
C PRO A 196 0.89 -4.98 0.23
N LYS A 197 0.45 -5.34 -0.98
CA LYS A 197 0.72 -4.58 -2.20
C LYS A 197 -0.08 -3.28 -2.26
N CYS A 198 0.27 -2.37 -1.35
CA CYS A 198 -0.11 -0.96 -1.32
C CYS A 198 1.15 -0.14 -1.06
N ALA A 199 1.09 1.17 -1.13
CA ALA A 199 2.20 2.03 -0.81
C ALA A 199 1.76 3.25 0.00
N TYR A 200 2.51 3.59 1.04
CA TYR A 200 2.49 4.92 1.62
C TYR A 200 3.27 5.90 0.73
N GLY A 201 2.94 7.17 0.86
CA GLY A 201 3.65 8.26 0.24
C GLY A 201 3.53 9.54 1.06
N PRO A 202 4.18 10.65 0.63
CA PRO A 202 4.16 11.93 1.34
C PRO A 202 2.84 12.69 1.09
N VAL A 203 1.72 12.10 1.51
CA VAL A 203 0.37 12.64 1.35
C VAL A 203 -0.30 12.88 2.68
N PHE A 204 -1.37 13.66 2.67
CA PHE A 204 -2.19 13.86 3.86
C PHE A 204 -2.85 12.52 4.24
N PHE A 205 -2.69 12.10 5.49
CA PHE A 205 -3.32 10.93 6.09
C PHE A 205 -3.92 11.37 7.43
N HIS A 206 -5.23 11.39 7.55
CA HIS A 206 -5.91 12.05 8.67
C HIS A 206 -5.55 11.42 10.02
N GLU A 207 -5.55 10.09 10.11
CA GLU A 207 -5.23 9.38 11.34
C GLU A 207 -3.81 9.73 11.84
N MET A 208 -2.82 9.73 10.94
CA MET A 208 -1.44 10.13 11.26
C MET A 208 -1.33 11.60 11.68
N GLN A 209 -2.07 12.50 11.00
CA GLN A 209 -2.11 13.92 11.36
C GLN A 209 -2.73 14.12 12.75
N HIS A 210 -3.76 13.34 13.07
CA HIS A 210 -4.38 13.37 14.40
C HIS A 210 -3.36 12.99 15.48
N TRP A 211 -2.66 11.87 15.34
CA TRP A 211 -1.66 11.44 16.32
C TRP A 211 -0.50 12.43 16.47
N ALA A 212 -0.01 12.98 15.35
CA ALA A 212 1.01 14.03 15.41
C ALA A 212 0.50 15.28 16.14
N SER A 213 -0.78 15.63 15.99
CA SER A 213 -1.39 16.76 16.72
C SER A 213 -1.56 16.50 18.22
N GLU A 214 -1.69 15.24 18.62
CA GLU A 214 -1.79 14.78 20.01
C GLU A 214 -0.41 14.55 20.68
N GLY A 215 0.68 14.85 19.99
CA GLY A 215 2.03 14.86 20.57
C GLY A 215 2.83 13.58 20.35
N TYR A 216 2.46 12.75 19.37
CA TYR A 216 3.21 11.56 19.00
C TYR A 216 4.10 11.82 17.79
N PHE A 217 5.28 11.21 17.77
CA PHE A 217 5.93 10.89 16.50
C PHE A 217 5.13 9.81 15.80
N VAL A 218 4.98 9.91 14.48
CA VAL A 218 4.36 8.87 13.68
C VAL A 218 5.36 8.41 12.64
N MET A 219 5.64 7.11 12.59
CA MET A 219 6.57 6.50 11.64
C MET A 219 5.86 5.43 10.82
N PHE A 220 6.13 5.40 9.52
CA PHE A 220 5.52 4.49 8.57
C PHE A 220 6.45 4.25 7.39
N CYS A 221 6.40 3.06 6.79
CA CYS A 221 7.30 2.68 5.71
C CYS A 221 6.65 1.70 4.73
N ASN A 222 7.32 1.49 3.60
CA ASN A 222 6.97 0.51 2.58
C ASN A 222 7.99 -0.64 2.60
N PRO A 223 7.77 -1.70 3.38
CA PRO A 223 8.63 -2.88 3.39
C PRO A 223 8.46 -3.71 2.11
N HIS A 224 9.29 -4.74 1.93
CA HIS A 224 9.07 -5.79 0.95
C HIS A 224 7.62 -6.32 1.06
N GLY A 225 6.95 -6.52 -0.06
CA GLY A 225 5.51 -6.74 -0.16
C GLY A 225 4.72 -5.51 -0.60
N SER A 226 5.27 -4.29 -0.43
CA SER A 226 4.61 -3.04 -0.87
C SER A 226 4.67 -2.86 -2.39
N ASP A 227 3.80 -2.01 -2.94
CA ASP A 227 3.80 -1.65 -4.36
C ASP A 227 4.84 -0.57 -4.71
N GLY A 228 4.99 -0.29 -6.00
CA GLY A 228 5.80 0.79 -6.56
C GLY A 228 7.21 0.41 -7.00
N LYS A 229 7.68 -0.79 -6.67
CA LYS A 229 9.02 -1.29 -7.03
C LYS A 229 9.00 -2.57 -7.88
N GLY A 230 7.86 -2.84 -8.54
CA GLY A 230 7.67 -4.00 -9.40
C GLY A 230 7.25 -5.26 -8.67
N ASN A 231 7.01 -6.31 -9.45
CA ASN A 231 6.48 -7.58 -8.97
C ASN A 231 7.40 -8.29 -7.95
N GLU A 232 8.72 -8.27 -8.18
CA GLU A 232 9.67 -8.96 -7.33
C GLU A 232 9.64 -8.42 -5.89
N PHE A 233 9.56 -7.09 -5.75
CA PHE A 233 9.47 -6.44 -4.44
C PHE A 233 8.08 -6.59 -3.82
N ALA A 234 7.02 -6.62 -4.62
CA ALA A 234 5.65 -6.71 -4.12
C ALA A 234 5.23 -8.12 -3.69
N PHE A 235 6.02 -9.16 -4.04
CA PHE A 235 5.67 -10.55 -3.81
C PHE A 235 6.37 -11.14 -2.59
N LEU A 236 5.62 -11.46 -1.56
CA LEU A 236 6.16 -12.01 -0.30
C LEU A 236 6.58 -13.49 -0.40
N ASP A 237 6.11 -14.23 -1.39
CA ASP A 237 6.49 -15.63 -1.65
C ASP A 237 6.62 -16.47 -0.37
N MET A 238 5.53 -16.58 0.39
CA MET A 238 5.43 -17.27 1.69
C MET A 238 6.33 -16.68 2.81
N GLN A 239 6.85 -15.47 2.64
CA GLN A 239 7.68 -14.79 3.66
C GLN A 239 6.88 -13.81 4.53
N TRP A 240 5.59 -14.05 4.67
CA TRP A 240 4.72 -13.29 5.55
C TRP A 240 5.20 -13.38 7.00
N GLY A 241 5.52 -12.22 7.60
CA GLY A 241 6.16 -12.16 8.91
C GLY A 241 7.65 -12.53 8.90
N GLY A 242 8.25 -12.68 7.71
CA GLY A 242 9.69 -12.85 7.52
C GLY A 242 10.38 -11.56 7.13
N ILE A 243 10.69 -11.40 5.84
CA ILE A 243 11.42 -10.25 5.31
C ILE A 243 10.70 -8.92 5.56
N ASP A 244 9.39 -8.90 5.45
CA ASP A 244 8.55 -7.74 5.72
C ASP A 244 8.66 -7.28 7.19
N TYR A 245 8.58 -8.22 8.14
CA TYR A 245 8.79 -7.96 9.57
C TYR A 245 10.21 -7.47 9.86
N GLU A 246 11.22 -8.13 9.31
CA GLU A 246 12.63 -7.77 9.52
C GLU A 246 12.92 -6.36 9.03
N GLN A 247 12.39 -6.00 7.86
CA GLN A 247 12.55 -4.66 7.29
C GLN A 247 11.82 -3.59 8.08
N ILE A 248 10.60 -3.87 8.56
CA ILE A 248 9.86 -2.96 9.45
C ILE A 248 10.67 -2.72 10.74
N MET A 249 11.22 -3.78 11.34
CA MET A 249 12.04 -3.64 12.56
C MET A 249 13.33 -2.85 12.31
N ALA A 250 13.99 -3.09 11.18
CA ALA A 250 15.19 -2.33 10.78
C ALA A 250 14.86 -0.84 10.53
N PHE A 251 13.71 -0.55 9.92
CA PHE A 251 13.22 0.82 9.78
C PHE A 251 12.96 1.48 11.14
N VAL A 252 12.30 0.79 12.08
CA VAL A 252 12.08 1.30 13.43
C VAL A 252 13.40 1.61 14.13
N ASP A 253 14.39 0.72 14.02
CA ASP A 253 15.72 0.95 14.61
C ASP A 253 16.40 2.19 14.01
N HIS A 254 16.36 2.33 12.69
CA HIS A 254 16.92 3.50 12.01
C HIS A 254 16.23 4.81 12.44
N VAL A 255 14.90 4.82 12.56
CA VAL A 255 14.15 5.98 13.05
C VAL A 255 14.54 6.33 14.49
N LEU A 256 14.65 5.34 15.38
CA LEU A 256 15.03 5.56 16.77
C LEU A 256 16.44 6.08 16.96
N ASP A 257 17.33 5.76 16.03
CA ASP A 257 18.71 6.29 16.03
C ASP A 257 18.76 7.70 15.43
N ALA A 258 17.96 8.00 14.41
CA ALA A 258 17.86 9.31 13.78
C ALA A 258 17.10 10.34 14.63
N TYR A 259 16.11 9.88 15.42
CA TYR A 259 15.25 10.71 16.25
C TYR A 259 15.41 10.36 17.75
N PRO A 260 16.51 10.80 18.40
CA PRO A 260 16.81 10.45 19.78
C PRO A 260 15.78 10.97 20.79
N ASP A 261 14.91 11.88 20.40
CA ASP A 261 13.83 12.41 21.24
C ASP A 261 12.60 11.49 21.33
N ILE A 262 12.56 10.41 20.55
CA ILE A 262 11.57 9.37 20.74
C ILE A 262 11.88 8.58 22.03
N ASP A 263 10.87 8.39 22.85
CA ASP A 263 10.95 7.55 24.06
C ASP A 263 10.80 6.09 23.68
N ARG A 264 11.91 5.35 23.66
CA ARG A 264 11.95 3.92 23.31
C ARG A 264 11.05 3.04 24.18
N ALA A 265 10.68 3.51 25.38
CA ALA A 265 9.75 2.80 26.27
C ALA A 265 8.26 3.11 25.96
N LYS A 266 7.98 4.01 25.03
CA LYS A 266 6.63 4.45 24.66
C LYS A 266 6.38 4.30 23.17
N LEU A 267 6.80 3.17 22.62
CA LEU A 267 6.51 2.83 21.23
C LEU A 267 5.17 2.12 21.16
N CYS A 268 4.29 2.57 20.29
CA CYS A 268 3.02 1.93 19.96
C CYS A 268 3.07 1.39 18.52
N CYS A 269 2.26 0.37 18.23
CA CYS A 269 2.12 -0.19 16.90
C CYS A 269 0.64 -0.29 16.52
N THR A 270 0.31 0.02 15.28
CA THR A 270 -1.04 -0.16 14.74
C THR A 270 -0.99 -0.51 13.26
N GLY A 271 -2.09 -1.06 12.76
CA GLY A 271 -2.31 -1.33 11.36
C GLY A 271 -3.60 -2.10 11.13
N GLY A 272 -4.10 -2.05 9.91
CA GLY A 272 -5.32 -2.74 9.50
C GLY A 272 -5.09 -3.73 8.37
N SER A 273 -5.92 -4.80 8.28
CA SER A 273 -5.79 -5.83 7.24
C SER A 273 -4.41 -6.51 7.31
N TYR A 274 -3.58 -6.45 6.27
CA TYR A 274 -2.19 -6.87 6.34
C TYR A 274 -1.43 -6.17 7.49
N GLY A 275 -1.61 -4.86 7.68
CA GLY A 275 -1.01 -4.16 8.82
C GLY A 275 -1.50 -4.68 10.17
N GLY A 276 -2.75 -5.17 10.24
CA GLY A 276 -3.29 -5.88 11.40
C GLY A 276 -2.66 -7.27 11.59
N PHE A 277 -2.45 -8.02 10.50
CA PHE A 277 -1.66 -9.24 10.51
C PHE A 277 -0.27 -8.99 11.09
N MET A 278 0.44 -7.99 10.57
CA MET A 278 1.78 -7.65 11.01
C MET A 278 1.81 -7.15 12.47
N SER A 279 0.80 -6.41 12.90
CA SER A 279 0.65 -6.01 14.31
C SER A 279 0.49 -7.22 15.25
N ASN A 280 -0.29 -8.22 14.82
CA ASN A 280 -0.44 -9.49 15.56
C ASN A 280 0.86 -10.32 15.54
N TRP A 281 1.56 -10.33 14.39
CA TRP A 281 2.87 -10.99 14.26
C TRP A 281 3.89 -10.38 15.20
N ILE A 282 4.02 -9.05 15.20
CA ILE A 282 4.88 -8.29 16.12
C ILE A 282 4.58 -8.65 17.55
N ASN A 283 3.30 -8.73 17.96
CA ASN A 283 2.88 -9.06 19.31
C ASN A 283 3.36 -10.44 19.79
N GLY A 284 3.44 -11.40 18.87
CA GLY A 284 3.95 -12.74 19.18
C GLY A 284 5.48 -12.89 19.15
N HIS A 285 6.21 -11.88 18.64
CA HIS A 285 7.65 -11.99 18.36
C HIS A 285 8.54 -10.98 19.11
N THR A 286 7.98 -9.90 19.67
CA THR A 286 8.76 -8.90 20.41
C THR A 286 7.91 -8.17 21.44
N ASP A 287 8.55 -7.73 22.52
CA ASP A 287 7.97 -6.93 23.60
C ASP A 287 8.38 -5.44 23.55
N ARG A 288 8.94 -4.98 22.41
CA ARG A 288 9.46 -3.61 22.29
C ARG A 288 8.38 -2.52 22.25
N PHE A 289 7.11 -2.90 21.97
CA PHE A 289 5.99 -1.96 21.92
C PHE A 289 5.21 -2.00 23.26
N CYS A 290 4.89 -0.82 23.79
CA CYS A 290 4.15 -0.70 25.05
C CYS A 290 2.64 -0.89 24.89
N CYS A 291 2.10 -0.75 23.67
CA CYS A 291 0.74 -1.11 23.31
C CYS A 291 0.61 -1.35 21.81
N ILE A 292 -0.38 -2.15 21.43
CA ILE A 292 -0.71 -2.47 20.04
C ILE A 292 -2.22 -2.21 19.83
N ALA A 293 -2.58 -1.58 18.70
CA ALA A 293 -3.96 -1.49 18.23
C ALA A 293 -4.07 -2.20 16.88
N THR A 294 -4.64 -3.40 16.87
CA THR A 294 -4.81 -4.18 15.65
C THR A 294 -6.23 -4.03 15.11
N GLN A 295 -6.34 -3.74 13.81
CA GLN A 295 -7.62 -3.41 13.18
C GLN A 295 -7.94 -4.40 12.06
N ARG A 296 -9.19 -4.94 12.01
CA ARG A 296 -9.64 -5.84 10.94
C ARG A 296 -8.50 -6.79 10.48
N SER A 297 -7.92 -7.47 11.44
CA SER A 297 -6.65 -8.17 11.29
C SER A 297 -6.84 -9.61 10.84
N ILE A 298 -5.73 -10.22 10.40
CA ILE A 298 -5.63 -11.65 10.12
C ILE A 298 -4.88 -12.29 11.27
N MET A 299 -5.42 -13.39 11.78
CA MET A 299 -4.83 -14.13 12.88
C MET A 299 -4.42 -15.55 12.47
N ASN A 300 -5.17 -16.16 11.55
CA ASN A 300 -5.01 -17.55 11.19
C ASN A 300 -5.31 -17.75 9.69
N TRP A 301 -4.29 -17.99 8.89
CA TRP A 301 -4.43 -18.19 7.45
C TRP A 301 -5.29 -19.38 7.07
N ILE A 302 -5.40 -20.38 7.94
CA ILE A 302 -6.24 -21.57 7.71
C ILE A 302 -7.72 -21.17 7.74
N THR A 303 -8.15 -20.40 8.74
CA THR A 303 -9.53 -19.92 8.84
C THR A 303 -9.80 -18.83 7.79
N MET A 304 -8.84 -17.96 7.55
CA MET A 304 -8.89 -16.93 6.50
C MET A 304 -9.16 -17.58 5.14
N TYR A 305 -8.45 -18.65 4.79
CA TYR A 305 -8.67 -19.39 3.56
C TYR A 305 -10.10 -19.96 3.44
N GLY A 306 -10.67 -20.42 4.55
CA GLY A 306 -11.99 -21.08 4.55
C GLY A 306 -13.19 -20.15 4.56
N VAL A 307 -13.05 -18.87 4.96
CA VAL A 307 -14.19 -17.97 5.21
C VAL A 307 -14.09 -16.57 4.61
N SER A 308 -12.91 -16.16 4.13
CA SER A 308 -12.75 -14.88 3.44
C SER A 308 -13.37 -14.88 2.05
N ASP A 309 -13.63 -13.71 1.49
CA ASP A 309 -14.10 -13.52 0.11
C ASP A 309 -12.98 -13.64 -0.96
N ILE A 310 -11.70 -13.83 -0.54
CA ILE A 310 -10.53 -13.95 -1.43
C ILE A 310 -9.72 -15.24 -1.25
N PRO A 311 -10.30 -16.41 -0.97
CA PRO A 311 -9.53 -17.56 -0.48
C PRO A 311 -8.61 -18.23 -1.51
N PRO A 312 -9.04 -18.52 -2.77
CA PRO A 312 -8.20 -19.30 -3.69
C PRO A 312 -6.93 -18.56 -4.12
N LEU A 313 -6.95 -17.26 -4.04
CA LEU A 313 -5.93 -16.38 -4.58
C LEU A 313 -4.76 -16.21 -3.61
N MET A 314 -5.02 -16.38 -2.31
CA MET A 314 -3.99 -16.27 -1.27
C MET A 314 -3.14 -17.53 -1.09
N CYS A 315 -3.53 -18.65 -1.67
CA CYS A 315 -2.76 -19.89 -1.54
C CYS A 315 -1.34 -19.78 -2.06
N GLY A 316 -1.17 -19.16 -3.23
CA GLY A 316 0.16 -18.96 -3.81
C GLY A 316 1.08 -18.04 -3.01
N GLU A 317 0.51 -17.25 -2.11
CA GLU A 317 1.26 -16.31 -1.27
C GLU A 317 1.53 -16.84 0.14
N THR A 318 0.68 -17.74 0.64
CA THR A 318 0.76 -18.27 2.02
C THR A 318 1.19 -19.73 2.08
N CYS A 319 0.95 -20.50 1.02
CA CYS A 319 1.47 -21.86 0.86
C CYS A 319 1.65 -22.18 -0.63
N ASN A 320 2.75 -22.80 -0.98
CA ASN A 320 3.09 -23.14 -2.37
C ASN A 320 2.65 -24.56 -2.76
N THR A 321 1.58 -25.05 -2.17
CA THR A 321 1.04 -26.40 -2.37
C THR A 321 -0.46 -26.40 -2.14
N ASP A 322 -1.10 -27.58 -2.27
CA ASP A 322 -2.52 -27.75 -1.96
C ASP A 322 -2.78 -27.40 -0.49
N PRO A 323 -3.60 -26.38 -0.19
CA PRO A 323 -3.91 -25.92 1.16
C PRO A 323 -4.60 -27.00 2.02
N TYR A 324 -5.21 -28.03 1.39
CA TYR A 324 -5.82 -29.15 2.08
C TYR A 324 -4.84 -30.31 2.34
N SER A 325 -3.62 -30.24 1.82
CA SER A 325 -2.56 -31.19 2.16
C SER A 325 -1.99 -30.91 3.56
N GLN A 326 -1.33 -31.92 4.16
CA GLN A 326 -0.63 -31.71 5.43
C GLN A 326 0.48 -30.68 5.33
N GLU A 327 1.16 -30.62 4.19
CA GLU A 327 2.23 -29.66 3.93
C GLU A 327 1.70 -28.24 3.83
N GLY A 328 0.68 -27.99 2.98
CA GLY A 328 0.08 -26.67 2.83
C GLY A 328 -0.55 -26.15 4.12
N PHE A 329 -1.22 -27.04 4.86
CA PHE A 329 -1.75 -26.71 6.17
C PHE A 329 -0.65 -26.29 7.17
N ALA A 330 0.47 -27.02 7.17
CA ALA A 330 1.61 -26.67 8.03
C ALA A 330 2.22 -25.34 7.63
N GLN A 331 2.40 -25.07 6.33
CA GLN A 331 2.92 -23.79 5.84
C GLN A 331 2.01 -22.62 6.20
N MET A 332 0.68 -22.73 6.03
CA MET A 332 -0.26 -21.70 6.45
C MET A 332 -0.23 -21.47 7.97
N TRP A 333 -0.08 -22.55 8.75
CA TRP A 333 0.07 -22.43 10.20
C TRP A 333 1.35 -21.72 10.59
N ASP A 334 2.46 -21.98 9.89
CA ASP A 334 3.77 -21.40 10.16
C ASP A 334 3.79 -19.87 9.97
N VAL A 335 3.01 -19.35 9.03
CA VAL A 335 2.86 -17.91 8.81
C VAL A 335 1.64 -17.29 9.51
N SER A 336 0.95 -18.05 10.35
CA SER A 336 -0.20 -17.56 11.12
C SER A 336 0.24 -16.95 12.46
N PRO A 337 -0.11 -15.68 12.76
CA PRO A 337 0.17 -15.07 14.06
C PRO A 337 -0.36 -15.89 15.25
N LEU A 338 -1.47 -16.60 15.08
CA LEU A 338 -2.09 -17.43 16.12
C LEU A 338 -1.12 -18.47 16.70
N ARG A 339 -0.21 -18.98 15.89
CA ARG A 339 0.83 -19.91 16.35
C ARG A 339 1.73 -19.34 17.44
N TYR A 340 1.97 -18.04 17.40
CA TYR A 340 2.98 -17.36 18.23
C TYR A 340 2.37 -16.48 19.32
N ILE A 341 1.07 -16.20 19.27
CA ILE A 341 0.42 -15.22 20.13
C ILE A 341 0.48 -15.59 21.61
N GLY A 342 0.70 -16.86 21.94
CA GLY A 342 0.94 -17.29 23.30
C GLY A 342 2.16 -16.63 23.97
N ASN A 343 3.07 -16.01 23.20
CA ASN A 343 4.21 -15.23 23.69
C ASN A 343 3.83 -13.77 23.99
N ALA A 344 2.66 -13.30 23.59
CA ALA A 344 2.28 -11.90 23.69
C ALA A 344 2.15 -11.45 25.14
N THR A 345 2.80 -10.33 25.45
CA THR A 345 2.72 -9.67 26.76
C THR A 345 2.25 -8.22 26.64
N THR A 346 2.21 -7.69 25.42
CA THR A 346 1.85 -6.30 25.14
C THR A 346 0.34 -6.10 25.20
N PRO A 347 -0.16 -5.09 25.97
CA PRO A 347 -1.58 -4.72 25.96
C PRO A 347 -2.07 -4.42 24.54
N THR A 348 -3.16 -5.08 24.14
CA THR A 348 -3.65 -5.03 22.75
C THR A 348 -5.11 -4.59 22.70
N LEU A 349 -5.38 -3.55 21.89
CA LEU A 349 -6.71 -3.14 21.48
C LEU A 349 -7.08 -3.85 20.17
N ILE A 350 -8.22 -4.52 20.14
CA ILE A 350 -8.74 -5.21 18.96
C ILE A 350 -9.93 -4.42 18.42
N ILE A 351 -9.84 -3.98 17.16
CA ILE A 351 -10.91 -3.27 16.45
C ILE A 351 -11.29 -4.10 15.22
N HIS A 352 -12.55 -4.57 15.19
CA HIS A 352 -13.01 -5.42 14.09
C HIS A 352 -14.51 -5.22 13.84
N SER A 353 -14.91 -5.20 12.56
CA SER A 353 -16.31 -5.12 12.15
C SER A 353 -16.92 -6.52 12.05
N ASP A 354 -18.19 -6.66 12.41
CA ASP A 354 -18.93 -7.92 12.32
C ASP A 354 -19.38 -8.26 10.89
N GLU A 355 -19.41 -7.28 9.98
CA GLU A 355 -19.71 -7.45 8.57
C GLU A 355 -18.47 -7.34 7.67
N ASP A 356 -17.29 -7.65 8.19
CA ASP A 356 -16.06 -7.72 7.41
C ASP A 356 -15.94 -9.10 6.74
N TYR A 357 -16.12 -9.12 5.43
CA TYR A 357 -16.01 -10.36 4.63
C TYR A 357 -14.61 -10.59 4.09
N ARG A 358 -13.74 -9.55 4.10
CA ARG A 358 -12.34 -9.67 3.69
C ARG A 358 -11.49 -10.29 4.79
N CYS A 359 -11.50 -9.70 5.98
CA CYS A 359 -10.91 -10.22 7.19
C CYS A 359 -12.06 -10.56 8.17
N PRO A 360 -12.59 -11.79 8.14
CA PRO A 360 -13.79 -12.11 8.91
C PRO A 360 -13.60 -11.91 10.41
N ILE A 361 -14.68 -11.47 11.09
CA ILE A 361 -14.67 -11.19 12.55
C ILE A 361 -14.12 -12.32 13.39
N GLY A 362 -14.18 -13.58 12.90
CA GLY A 362 -13.61 -14.75 13.54
C GLY A 362 -12.10 -14.62 13.79
N GLU A 363 -11.38 -13.86 12.98
CA GLU A 363 -9.96 -13.57 13.16
C GLU A 363 -9.74 -12.73 14.44
N GLY A 364 -10.59 -11.72 14.67
CA GLY A 364 -10.58 -10.94 15.91
C GLY A 364 -10.94 -11.76 17.14
N TYR A 365 -11.89 -12.69 17.03
CA TYR A 365 -12.26 -13.58 18.14
C TYR A 365 -11.11 -14.54 18.51
N GLN A 366 -10.38 -15.06 17.54
CA GLN A 366 -9.22 -15.92 17.82
C GLN A 366 -8.11 -15.17 18.58
N LEU A 367 -7.93 -13.88 18.28
CA LEU A 367 -6.97 -13.06 19.02
C LEU A 367 -7.44 -12.75 20.45
N PHE A 368 -8.75 -12.55 20.63
CA PHE A 368 -9.32 -12.20 21.93
C PHE A 368 -9.31 -13.37 22.93
N THR A 369 -9.49 -14.62 22.45
CA THR A 369 -9.55 -15.81 23.29
C THR A 369 -8.19 -16.39 23.64
#